data_3daab6a8bb396963c2b21e47e2080e86
#
_entry.id   3daab6a8bb396963c2b21e47e2080e86
#
_cell.length_a   1.000
_cell.length_b   1.000
_cell.length_c   1.000
_cell.angle_alpha   90.00
_cell.angle_beta   90.00
_cell.angle_gamma   90.00
#
_symmetry.space_group_name_H-M   'P 1'
#
loop_
_entity.id
_entity.type
_entity.pdbx_description
1 polymer ?
#
loop_
_entity_poly.entity_id
_entity_poly.type
_entity_poly.pdbx_seq_one_letter_code
_entity_poly.pdbx_strand_id
1 'polypeptide(L)' 'GPDNIRVNCIAPGLVRTDFSNKLWADPERAAERIAKTPLRRLGAPEDIAGIAVYLASDAGRWTTGQTITVDGGVSISR' A
#
# COMPACT_ATOMS: atom_id res chain seq x y z
N GLY A 1 -8.26 7.81 -21.90
CA GLY A 1 -7.92 9.22 -21.72
C GLY A 1 -8.90 10.20 -22.35
N PRO A 2 -9.12 10.15 -23.68
CA PRO A 2 -10.05 11.09 -24.33
C PRO A 2 -11.46 11.05 -23.78
N ASP A 3 -11.87 9.91 -23.23
CA ASP A 3 -13.19 9.74 -22.65
C ASP A 3 -13.21 9.97 -21.13
N ASN A 4 -12.13 10.57 -20.59
CA ASN A 4 -11.98 10.86 -19.16
C ASN A 4 -12.02 9.59 -18.30
N ILE A 5 -11.48 8.50 -18.78
CA ILE A 5 -11.30 7.27 -18.02
C ILE A 5 -9.87 7.19 -17.55
N ARG A 6 -9.68 7.10 -16.23
CA ARG A 6 -8.36 6.99 -15.61
C ARG A 6 -8.12 5.56 -15.15
N VAL A 7 -6.87 5.11 -15.26
CA VAL A 7 -6.46 3.79 -14.80
C VAL A 7 -5.15 3.93 -14.04
N ASN A 8 -5.15 3.48 -12.81
CA ASN A 8 -3.98 3.50 -11.95
C ASN A 8 -3.82 2.17 -11.22
N CYS A 9 -2.65 1.94 -10.69
CA CYS A 9 -2.32 0.73 -9.93
C CYS A 9 -1.88 1.12 -8.53
N ILE A 10 -2.32 0.38 -7.52
CA ILE A 10 -1.82 0.51 -6.15
C ILE A 10 -0.95 -0.72 -5.86
N ALA A 11 0.28 -0.48 -5.43
CA ALA A 11 1.23 -1.52 -5.05
C ALA A 11 1.44 -1.47 -3.53
N PRO A 12 0.65 -2.22 -2.73
CA PRO A 12 0.79 -2.20 -1.28
C PRO A 12 1.97 -3.05 -0.81
N GLY A 13 2.52 -2.69 0.34
CA GLY A 13 3.42 -3.57 1.08
C GLY A 13 2.64 -4.62 1.87
N LEU A 14 3.25 -5.14 2.95
CA LEU A 14 2.57 -6.11 3.80
C LEU A 14 1.51 -5.41 4.65
N VAL A 15 0.26 -5.75 4.38
CA VAL A 15 -0.91 -5.25 5.09
C VAL A 15 -1.53 -6.39 5.90
N ARG A 16 -1.83 -6.14 7.17
CA ARG A 16 -2.43 -7.13 8.06
C ARG A 16 -3.89 -7.37 7.67
N THR A 17 -4.13 -8.50 7.03
CA THR A 17 -5.46 -8.99 6.67
C THR A 17 -5.51 -10.49 6.97
N ASP A 18 -6.69 -11.07 7.00
CA ASP A 18 -6.83 -12.52 7.16
C ASP A 18 -6.13 -13.28 6.04
N PHE A 19 -6.16 -12.73 4.83
CA PHE A 19 -5.50 -13.31 3.66
C PHE A 19 -3.98 -13.37 3.83
N SER A 20 -3.36 -12.35 4.43
CA SER A 20 -1.91 -12.27 4.65
C SER A 20 -1.45 -12.86 5.99
N ASN A 21 -2.34 -13.48 6.75
CA ASN A 21 -2.10 -13.96 8.11
C ASN A 21 -0.80 -14.77 8.25
N LYS A 22 -0.49 -15.64 7.31
CA LYS A 22 0.73 -16.46 7.36
C LYS A 22 2.01 -15.62 7.42
N LEU A 23 1.97 -14.38 6.96
CA LEU A 23 3.14 -13.50 6.89
C LEU A 23 3.33 -12.65 8.16
N TRP A 24 2.30 -12.50 8.99
CA TRP A 24 2.39 -11.62 10.16
C TRP A 24 1.94 -12.26 11.48
N ALA A 25 1.28 -13.44 11.45
CA ALA A 25 0.81 -14.10 12.67
C ALA A 25 1.95 -14.67 13.51
N ASP A 26 3.06 -15.07 12.89
CA ASP A 26 4.27 -15.48 13.59
C ASP A 26 4.99 -14.23 14.13
N PRO A 27 5.14 -14.08 15.47
CA PRO A 27 5.77 -12.89 16.04
C PRO A 27 7.19 -12.64 15.53
N GLU A 28 7.98 -13.68 15.26
CA GLU A 28 9.34 -13.51 14.75
C GLU A 28 9.35 -12.96 13.33
N ARG A 29 8.47 -13.46 12.46
CA ARG A 29 8.35 -12.95 11.09
C ARG A 29 7.82 -11.53 11.08
N ALA A 30 6.84 -11.23 11.91
CA ALA A 30 6.30 -9.89 12.02
C ALA A 30 7.38 -8.90 12.49
N ALA A 31 8.14 -9.26 13.52
CA ALA A 31 9.22 -8.43 14.05
C ALA A 31 10.29 -8.17 12.99
N GLU A 32 10.66 -9.19 12.22
CA GLU A 32 11.63 -9.07 11.13
C GLU A 32 11.15 -8.09 10.05
N ARG A 33 9.87 -8.20 9.65
CA ARG A 33 9.27 -7.31 8.67
C ARG A 33 9.22 -5.87 9.16
N ILE A 34 8.82 -5.69 10.43
CA ILE A 34 8.76 -4.37 11.07
C ILE A 34 10.15 -3.73 11.09
N ALA A 35 11.17 -4.50 11.46
CA ALA A 35 12.54 -3.99 11.54
C ALA A 35 13.06 -3.52 10.17
N LYS A 36 12.63 -4.15 9.08
CA LYS A 36 13.02 -3.81 7.71
C LYS A 36 12.16 -2.69 7.10
N THR A 37 11.09 -2.31 7.75
CA THR A 37 10.19 -1.27 7.27
C THR A 37 10.62 0.09 7.81
N PRO A 38 10.93 1.08 6.96
CA PRO A 38 11.33 2.41 7.46
C PRO A 38 10.36 3.02 8.46
N LEU A 39 9.03 2.87 8.24
CA LEU A 39 8.04 3.37 9.21
C LEU A 39 7.87 2.48 10.43
N ARG A 40 8.58 1.35 10.51
CA ARG A 40 8.65 0.48 11.69
C ARG A 40 7.30 -0.07 12.13
N ARG A 41 6.42 -0.36 11.20
CA ARG A 41 5.15 -1.04 11.46
C ARG A 41 4.66 -1.74 10.20
N LEU A 42 3.78 -2.71 10.39
CA LEU A 42 3.03 -3.31 9.28
C LEU A 42 1.91 -2.36 8.85
N GLY A 43 1.48 -2.50 7.61
CA GLY A 43 0.34 -1.74 7.12
C GLY A 43 -0.97 -2.29 7.70
N ALA A 44 -1.96 -1.41 7.78
CA ALA A 44 -3.35 -1.76 8.08
C ALA A 44 -4.20 -1.46 6.83
N PRO A 45 -5.40 -2.05 6.69
CA PRO A 45 -6.27 -1.75 5.55
C PRO A 45 -6.51 -0.26 5.35
N GLU A 46 -6.61 0.52 6.43
CA GLU A 46 -6.80 1.97 6.39
C GLU A 46 -5.65 2.70 5.70
N ASP A 47 -4.44 2.14 5.76
CA ASP A 47 -3.27 2.72 5.10
C ASP A 47 -3.39 2.68 3.57
N ILE A 48 -4.19 1.76 3.05
CA ILE A 48 -4.43 1.62 1.60
C ILE A 48 -5.73 2.32 1.18
N ALA A 49 -6.73 2.33 2.06
CA ALA A 49 -8.03 2.90 1.75
C ALA A 49 -7.94 4.38 1.32
N GLY A 50 -7.07 5.15 1.95
CA GLY A 50 -6.91 6.57 1.64
C GLY A 50 -6.49 6.84 0.19
N ILE A 51 -5.52 6.08 -0.33
CA ILE A 51 -5.10 6.26 -1.72
C ILE A 51 -6.18 5.76 -2.70
N ALA A 52 -6.93 4.73 -2.33
CA ALA A 52 -8.04 4.25 -3.14
C ALA A 52 -9.13 5.34 -3.27
N VAL A 53 -9.47 6.00 -2.18
CA VAL A 53 -10.43 7.11 -2.18
C VAL A 53 -9.91 8.27 -3.02
N TYR A 54 -8.63 8.65 -2.85
CA TYR A 54 -8.00 9.70 -3.65
C TYR A 54 -8.15 9.38 -5.15
N LEU A 55 -7.78 8.18 -5.56
CA LEU A 55 -7.82 7.79 -6.98
C LEU A 55 -9.24 7.73 -7.53
N ALA A 56 -10.22 7.35 -6.71
CA ALA A 56 -11.62 7.22 -7.12
C ALA A 56 -12.39 8.54 -7.08
N SER A 57 -11.85 9.59 -6.46
CA SER A 57 -12.53 10.84 -6.23
C SER A 57 -12.05 11.94 -7.17
N ASP A 58 -12.73 13.10 -7.13
CA ASP A 58 -12.32 14.29 -7.89
C ASP A 58 -10.91 14.77 -7.51
N ALA A 59 -10.45 14.47 -6.29
CA ALA A 59 -9.10 14.80 -5.87
C ALA A 59 -8.05 14.16 -6.78
N GLY A 60 -8.35 12.98 -7.33
CA GLY A 60 -7.45 12.26 -8.24
C GLY A 60 -7.72 12.51 -9.73
N ARG A 61 -8.52 13.51 -10.08
CA ARG A 61 -8.96 13.73 -11.47
C ARG A 61 -7.85 13.98 -12.49
N TRP A 62 -6.66 14.36 -12.04
CA TRP A 62 -5.48 14.60 -12.90
C TRP A 62 -4.47 13.44 -12.82
N THR A 63 -4.81 12.35 -12.13
CA THR A 63 -3.91 11.20 -11.92
C THR A 63 -4.37 10.02 -12.76
N THR A 64 -3.51 9.59 -13.69
CA THR A 64 -3.73 8.39 -14.50
C THR A 64 -2.39 7.80 -14.92
N GLY A 65 -2.37 6.51 -15.22
CA GLY A 65 -1.17 5.81 -15.68
C GLY A 65 -0.11 5.62 -14.60
N GLN A 66 -0.47 5.74 -13.32
CA GLN A 66 0.49 5.68 -12.22
C GLN A 66 0.42 4.36 -11.48
N THR A 67 1.58 3.91 -11.00
CA THR A 67 1.69 2.87 -9.97
C THR A 67 2.11 3.56 -8.69
N ILE A 68 1.24 3.49 -7.68
CA ILE A 68 1.47 4.16 -6.40
C ILE A 68 1.81 3.12 -5.35
N THR A 69 3.05 3.16 -4.86
CA THR A 69 3.54 2.23 -3.84
C THR A 69 3.20 2.76 -2.46
N VAL A 70 2.55 1.92 -1.64
CA VAL A 70 2.14 2.24 -0.27
C VAL A 70 2.65 1.11 0.63
N ASP A 71 3.89 1.22 1.11
CA ASP A 71 4.59 0.11 1.74
C ASP A 71 5.44 0.51 2.96
N GLY A 72 5.21 1.69 3.51
CA GLY A 72 6.01 2.15 4.65
C GLY A 72 7.48 2.39 4.33
N GLY A 73 7.85 2.44 3.06
CA GLY A 73 9.20 2.71 2.60
C GLY A 73 10.03 1.46 2.29
N VAL A 74 9.43 0.26 2.37
CA VAL A 74 10.18 -1.01 2.18
C VAL A 74 10.88 -1.04 0.81
N SER A 75 10.24 -0.59 -0.25
CA SER A 75 10.80 -0.70 -1.60
C SER A 75 12.05 0.14 -1.83
N ILE A 76 12.29 1.15 -1.02
CA ILE A 76 13.50 1.99 -1.11
C ILE A 76 14.52 1.67 -0.02
N SER A 77 14.19 0.78 0.92
CA SER A 77 15.10 0.38 1.99
C SER A 77 16.06 -0.70 1.50
N ARG A 78 17.24 -0.76 2.13
CA ARG A 78 18.28 -1.74 1.80
C ARG A 78 18.75 -2.47 3.03
#